data_e5081610d4cbde119bfd510b991a4a26
#
_entry.id   e5081610d4cbde119bfd510b991a4a26
#
_cell.length_a   1.000
_cell.length_b   1.000
_cell.length_c   1.000
_cell.angle_alpha   90.00
_cell.angle_beta   90.00
_cell.angle_gamma   90.00
#
_symmetry.space_group_name_H-M   'P 1'
#
loop_
_entity.id
_entity.type
_entity.pdbx_description
1 polymer ?
#
loop_
_entity_poly.entity_id
_entity_poly.type
_entity_poly.pdbx_seq_one_letter_code
_entity_poly.pdbx_strand_id
1 'polypeptide(L)'
;MMAINFTAIDFETANSSSASACSVGLVKVRDGEVVERIGWFIKPPLGHDHFNEWNTRIHGIMAPDVADALLWSEQLPDLVAFADGDHLVAHSAGFDMGVIAAACRASFMDIPDFRYLCSLQVARKTYSLESYRLPVAASAAGFEDFAHHDALADAEACAAIIVHAARRHDASDLSQLATITSCRIGAIGPNAEALDGERRPMAMG
;
A
#
# COMPACT_ATOMS: atom_id res chain seq x y z
N MET A 1 -9.62 23.31 -5.29
CA MET A 1 -8.90 22.39 -6.20
C MET A 1 -8.44 21.23 -5.34
N MET A 2 -8.74 19.99 -5.70
CA MET A 2 -8.41 18.82 -4.91
C MET A 2 -6.94 18.48 -5.13
N ALA A 3 -6.09 18.60 -4.09
CA ALA A 3 -4.66 18.30 -4.15
C ALA A 3 -4.36 16.95 -3.50
N ILE A 4 -5.14 15.91 -3.84
CA ILE A 4 -4.93 14.56 -3.34
C ILE A 4 -3.74 13.94 -4.07
N ASN A 5 -2.62 13.89 -3.36
CA ASN A 5 -1.36 13.34 -3.84
C ASN A 5 -0.93 12.20 -2.92
N PHE A 6 -0.60 11.05 -3.49
CA PHE A 6 -0.11 9.87 -2.78
C PHE A 6 0.42 8.82 -3.75
N THR A 7 1.06 7.79 -3.21
CA THR A 7 1.41 6.58 -3.93
C THR A 7 0.63 5.40 -3.33
N ALA A 8 -0.23 4.75 -4.11
CA ALA A 8 -0.84 3.49 -3.72
C ALA A 8 0.13 2.34 -3.94
N ILE A 9 0.08 1.34 -3.06
CA ILE A 9 0.97 0.18 -3.08
C ILE A 9 0.21 -1.08 -2.69
N ASP A 10 0.58 -2.19 -3.30
CA ASP A 10 0.13 -3.52 -2.93
C ASP A 10 1.25 -4.54 -3.17
N PHE A 11 1.31 -5.59 -2.33
CA PHE A 11 2.29 -6.66 -2.42
C PHE A 11 1.64 -8.03 -2.52
N GLU A 12 2.24 -8.89 -3.37
CA GLU A 12 2.02 -10.33 -3.27
C GLU A 12 3.20 -11.01 -2.57
N THR A 13 2.90 -12.07 -1.81
CA THR A 13 3.90 -12.81 -1.04
C THR A 13 3.93 -14.28 -1.43
N ALA A 14 5.12 -14.87 -1.56
CA ALA A 14 5.31 -16.28 -1.92
C ALA A 14 4.75 -17.25 -0.88
N ASN A 15 4.69 -16.84 0.39
CA ASN A 15 4.20 -17.64 1.51
C ASN A 15 3.72 -16.75 2.68
N SER A 16 3.44 -17.33 3.83
CA SER A 16 2.96 -16.62 5.02
C SER A 16 3.98 -15.70 5.71
N SER A 17 5.25 -15.74 5.29
CA SER A 17 6.26 -14.81 5.78
C SER A 17 6.11 -13.45 5.11
N SER A 18 6.00 -12.38 5.88
CA SER A 18 6.00 -11.01 5.32
C SER A 18 7.30 -10.66 4.59
N ALA A 19 8.41 -11.39 4.80
CA ALA A 19 9.66 -11.18 4.08
C ALA A 19 9.68 -11.82 2.68
N SER A 20 8.63 -12.56 2.31
CA SER A 20 8.56 -13.31 1.04
C SER A 20 7.89 -12.52 -0.10
N ALA A 21 8.03 -11.19 -0.12
CA ALA A 21 7.49 -10.39 -1.22
C ALA A 21 7.95 -10.95 -2.57
N CYS A 22 7.00 -11.22 -3.49
CA CYS A 22 7.27 -11.76 -4.82
C CYS A 22 6.76 -10.88 -5.96
N SER A 23 5.90 -9.91 -5.65
CA SER A 23 5.46 -8.87 -6.58
C SER A 23 5.10 -7.60 -5.82
N VAL A 24 5.23 -6.46 -6.49
CA VAL A 24 4.74 -5.17 -6.01
C VAL A 24 4.08 -4.39 -7.15
N GLY A 25 3.00 -3.71 -6.82
CA GLY A 25 2.36 -2.73 -7.68
C GLY A 25 2.37 -1.36 -7.02
N LEU A 26 2.67 -0.32 -7.79
CA LEU A 26 2.72 1.06 -7.36
C LEU A 26 1.94 1.95 -8.32
N VAL A 27 1.12 2.83 -7.77
CA VAL A 27 0.30 3.77 -8.55
C VAL A 27 0.44 5.16 -7.97
N LYS A 28 0.94 6.08 -8.77
CA LYS A 28 1.10 7.48 -8.39
C LYS A 28 -0.14 8.28 -8.72
N VAL A 29 -0.65 8.98 -7.72
CA VAL A 29 -1.79 9.87 -7.85
C VAL A 29 -1.35 11.31 -7.60
N ARG A 30 -1.75 12.21 -8.51
CA ARG A 30 -1.56 13.66 -8.41
C ARG A 30 -2.88 14.36 -8.71
N ASP A 31 -3.25 15.29 -7.86
CA ASP A 31 -4.50 16.05 -7.98
C ASP A 31 -5.76 15.16 -8.12
N GLY A 32 -5.71 13.95 -7.55
CA GLY A 32 -6.79 12.97 -7.63
C GLY A 32 -6.90 12.23 -8.95
N GLU A 33 -5.87 12.29 -9.78
CA GLU A 33 -5.77 11.53 -11.03
C GLU A 33 -4.54 10.62 -11.01
N VAL A 34 -4.67 9.43 -11.59
CA VAL A 34 -3.56 8.49 -11.73
C VAL A 34 -2.63 8.99 -12.85
N VAL A 35 -1.38 9.29 -12.49
CA VAL A 35 -0.39 9.83 -13.43
C VAL A 35 0.68 8.82 -13.82
N GLU A 36 0.95 7.82 -12.98
CA GLU A 36 1.97 6.81 -13.25
C GLU A 36 1.61 5.47 -12.60
N ARG A 37 2.02 4.39 -13.23
CA ARG A 37 1.83 3.01 -12.79
C ARG A 37 3.09 2.22 -13.07
N ILE A 38 3.50 1.42 -12.09
CA ILE A 38 4.62 0.51 -12.27
C ILE A 38 4.41 -0.73 -11.40
N GLY A 39 4.83 -1.88 -11.88
CA GLY A 39 4.84 -3.12 -11.11
C GLY A 39 5.98 -4.00 -11.55
N TRP A 40 6.51 -4.78 -10.63
CA TRP A 40 7.57 -5.74 -10.93
C TRP A 40 7.56 -6.94 -10.01
N PHE A 41 8.19 -8.01 -10.46
CA PHE A 41 8.47 -9.16 -9.64
C PHE A 41 9.67 -8.91 -8.72
N ILE A 42 9.63 -9.53 -7.56
CA ILE A 42 10.69 -9.48 -6.55
C ILE A 42 11.13 -10.93 -6.31
N LYS A 43 12.43 -11.16 -6.30
CA LYS A 43 12.98 -12.45 -5.88
C LYS A 43 13.02 -12.50 -4.35
N PRO A 44 12.21 -13.37 -3.71
CA PRO A 44 12.23 -13.48 -2.25
C PRO A 44 13.62 -13.93 -1.76
N PRO A 45 14.09 -13.43 -0.60
CA PRO A 45 15.40 -13.78 -0.07
C PRO A 45 15.46 -15.24 0.38
N LEU A 46 16.66 -15.81 0.37
CA LEU A 46 16.90 -17.19 0.82
C LEU A 46 16.32 -17.43 2.23
N GLY A 47 15.60 -18.55 2.37
CA GLY A 47 14.87 -18.89 3.60
C GLY A 47 13.44 -18.35 3.64
N HIS A 48 13.06 -17.47 2.71
CA HIS A 48 11.70 -16.97 2.51
C HIS A 48 11.20 -17.22 1.08
N ASP A 49 11.96 -17.93 0.27
CA ASP A 49 11.81 -18.16 -1.17
C ASP A 49 10.95 -19.39 -1.52
N HIS A 50 10.41 -20.07 -0.52
CA HIS A 50 9.46 -21.15 -0.74
C HIS A 50 8.11 -20.60 -1.19
N PHE A 51 7.59 -21.06 -2.33
CA PHE A 51 6.25 -20.73 -2.81
C PHE A 51 5.23 -21.70 -2.21
N ASN A 52 4.29 -21.17 -1.44
CA ASN A 52 3.20 -21.94 -0.86
C ASN A 52 2.06 -22.08 -1.88
N GLU A 53 1.52 -23.29 -2.05
CA GLU A 53 0.42 -23.57 -2.98
C GLU A 53 -0.81 -22.67 -2.77
N TRP A 54 -1.10 -22.29 -1.53
CA TRP A 54 -2.22 -21.42 -1.22
C TRP A 54 -2.00 -20.01 -1.79
N ASN A 55 -0.82 -19.42 -1.57
CA ASN A 55 -0.47 -18.11 -2.09
C ASN A 55 -0.45 -18.12 -3.63
N THR A 56 0.23 -19.11 -4.23
CA THR A 56 0.26 -19.30 -5.69
C THR A 56 -1.14 -19.46 -6.29
N ARG A 57 -2.05 -20.14 -5.61
CA ARG A 57 -3.44 -20.29 -6.09
C ARG A 57 -4.19 -18.94 -6.09
N ILE A 58 -3.83 -18.03 -5.21
CA ILE A 58 -4.46 -16.71 -5.08
C ILE A 58 -3.97 -15.77 -6.19
N HIS A 59 -2.66 -15.57 -6.32
CA HIS A 59 -2.06 -14.57 -7.22
C HIS A 59 -1.44 -15.15 -8.50
N GLY A 60 -1.35 -16.48 -8.62
CA GLY A 60 -0.84 -17.14 -9.82
C GLY A 60 0.69 -17.16 -9.96
N ILE A 61 1.44 -16.41 -9.16
CA ILE A 61 2.90 -16.30 -9.27
C ILE A 61 3.56 -17.56 -8.72
N MET A 62 4.56 -18.08 -9.47
CA MET A 62 5.34 -19.27 -9.11
C MET A 62 6.83 -18.94 -9.05
N ALA A 63 7.62 -19.82 -8.43
CA ALA A 63 9.07 -19.64 -8.30
C ALA A 63 9.80 -19.36 -9.64
N PRO A 64 9.45 -20.01 -10.77
CA PRO A 64 10.07 -19.68 -12.06
C PRO A 64 9.83 -18.23 -12.52
N ASP A 65 8.68 -17.63 -12.19
CA ASP A 65 8.31 -16.30 -12.66
C ASP A 65 9.21 -15.21 -12.04
N VAL A 66 9.74 -15.49 -10.85
CA VAL A 66 10.61 -14.56 -10.11
C VAL A 66 12.09 -14.97 -10.12
N ALA A 67 12.44 -16.04 -10.84
CA ALA A 67 13.79 -16.61 -10.81
C ALA A 67 14.88 -15.59 -11.23
N ASP A 68 14.55 -14.77 -12.22
CA ASP A 68 15.44 -13.75 -12.78
C ASP A 68 15.11 -12.33 -12.26
N ALA A 69 14.15 -12.21 -11.34
CA ALA A 69 13.83 -10.92 -10.72
C ALA A 69 14.97 -10.47 -9.79
N LEU A 70 15.08 -9.16 -9.62
CA LEU A 70 16.03 -8.55 -8.70
C LEU A 70 15.63 -8.85 -7.24
N LEU A 71 16.60 -8.82 -6.35
CA LEU A 71 16.38 -8.94 -4.92
C LEU A 71 15.76 -7.65 -4.34
N TRP A 72 15.14 -7.76 -3.18
CA TRP A 72 14.60 -6.60 -2.45
C TRP A 72 15.61 -5.47 -2.29
N SER A 73 16.87 -5.80 -1.93
CA SER A 73 17.94 -4.82 -1.73
C SER A 73 18.30 -4.03 -2.99
N GLU A 74 18.02 -4.57 -4.17
CA GLU A 74 18.29 -3.91 -5.44
C GLU A 74 17.10 -3.05 -5.88
N GLN A 75 15.88 -3.40 -5.46
CA GLN A 75 14.63 -2.73 -5.89
C GLN A 75 14.07 -1.72 -4.87
N LEU A 76 14.46 -1.81 -3.60
CA LEU A 76 14.02 -0.85 -2.59
C LEU A 76 14.33 0.60 -2.95
N PRO A 77 15.52 0.94 -3.52
CA PRO A 77 15.78 2.30 -3.99
C PRO A 77 14.78 2.80 -5.04
N ASP A 78 14.34 1.93 -5.96
CA ASP A 78 13.37 2.29 -7.00
C ASP A 78 11.98 2.51 -6.39
N LEU A 79 11.57 1.70 -5.41
CA LEU A 79 10.33 1.90 -4.65
C LEU A 79 10.34 3.24 -3.92
N VAL A 80 11.44 3.56 -3.24
CA VAL A 80 11.60 4.83 -2.51
C VAL A 80 11.59 6.01 -3.48
N ALA A 81 12.28 5.90 -4.61
CA ALA A 81 12.33 6.93 -5.64
C ALA A 81 10.94 7.15 -6.28
N PHE A 82 10.21 6.05 -6.55
CA PHE A 82 8.84 6.16 -7.06
C PHE A 82 7.91 6.81 -6.03
N ALA A 83 8.00 6.47 -4.76
CA ALA A 83 7.19 7.09 -3.72
C ALA A 83 7.47 8.60 -3.58
N ASP A 84 8.74 9.04 -3.75
CA ASP A 84 9.15 10.45 -3.81
C ASP A 84 8.62 11.30 -2.63
N GLY A 85 8.66 10.72 -1.42
CA GLY A 85 8.17 11.37 -0.20
C GLY A 85 6.65 11.39 -0.02
N ASP A 86 5.89 10.75 -0.90
CA ASP A 86 4.45 10.58 -0.77
C ASP A 86 4.07 9.79 0.48
N HIS A 87 2.86 10.01 0.96
CA HIS A 87 2.20 9.03 1.82
C HIS A 87 1.88 7.78 0.99
N LEU A 88 2.20 6.61 1.53
CA LEU A 88 1.74 5.36 0.95
C LEU A 88 0.27 5.10 1.31
N VAL A 89 -0.46 4.50 0.39
CA VAL A 89 -1.83 4.05 0.63
C VAL A 89 -1.95 2.58 0.23
N ALA A 90 -2.47 1.74 1.12
CA ALA A 90 -2.68 0.32 0.84
C ALA A 90 -4.01 -0.17 1.41
N HIS A 91 -4.55 -1.26 0.85
CA HIS A 91 -5.78 -1.87 1.38
C HIS A 91 -5.44 -2.92 2.42
N SER A 92 -5.76 -2.66 3.71
CA SER A 92 -5.20 -3.35 4.89
C SER A 92 -3.72 -3.00 5.13
N ALA A 93 -3.37 -1.74 5.03
CA ALA A 93 -2.01 -1.20 5.00
C ALA A 93 -1.02 -1.79 6.03
N GLY A 94 -1.50 -2.34 7.14
CA GLY A 94 -0.66 -3.05 8.11
C GLY A 94 0.07 -4.25 7.50
N PHE A 95 -0.53 -4.92 6.50
CA PHE A 95 0.11 -6.01 5.77
C PHE A 95 1.27 -5.47 4.94
N ASP A 96 1.04 -4.50 4.07
CA ASP A 96 2.04 -3.96 3.14
C ASP A 96 3.21 -3.30 3.87
N MET A 97 2.92 -2.54 4.92
CA MET A 97 3.94 -1.95 5.78
C MET A 97 4.74 -3.02 6.52
N GLY A 98 4.08 -4.11 6.90
CA GLY A 98 4.72 -5.31 7.47
C GLY A 98 5.65 -6.00 6.48
N VAL A 99 5.27 -6.08 5.20
CA VAL A 99 6.09 -6.63 4.11
C VAL A 99 7.35 -5.77 3.92
N ILE A 100 7.22 -4.45 3.78
CA ILE A 100 8.37 -3.54 3.66
C ILE A 100 9.34 -3.74 4.82
N ALA A 101 8.84 -3.71 6.05
CA ALA A 101 9.67 -3.83 7.24
C ALA A 101 10.36 -5.20 7.35
N ALA A 102 9.65 -6.30 7.00
CA ALA A 102 10.19 -7.64 7.07
C ALA A 102 11.21 -7.91 5.95
N ALA A 103 10.94 -7.47 4.72
CA ALA A 103 11.84 -7.60 3.59
C ALA A 103 13.15 -6.81 3.82
N CYS A 104 13.07 -5.59 4.36
CA CYS A 104 14.24 -4.81 4.75
C CYS A 104 15.08 -5.56 5.79
N ARG A 105 14.47 -6.07 6.86
CA ARG A 105 15.20 -6.82 7.90
C ARG A 105 15.86 -8.09 7.34
N ALA A 106 15.14 -8.85 6.50
CA ALA A 106 15.67 -10.07 5.89
C ALA A 106 16.82 -9.78 4.91
N SER A 107 16.86 -8.57 4.34
CA SER A 107 17.90 -8.09 3.43
C SER A 107 18.98 -7.24 4.11
N PHE A 108 18.96 -7.13 5.44
CA PHE A 108 19.90 -6.31 6.23
C PHE A 108 19.93 -4.84 5.80
N MET A 109 18.76 -4.30 5.44
CA MET A 109 18.59 -2.91 5.05
C MET A 109 17.82 -2.12 6.09
N ASP A 110 18.07 -0.82 6.15
CA ASP A 110 17.27 0.09 6.95
C ASP A 110 15.85 0.21 6.38
N ILE A 111 14.87 0.31 7.26
CA ILE A 111 13.48 0.53 6.86
C ILE A 111 13.33 2.01 6.51
N PRO A 112 12.88 2.37 5.28
CA PRO A 112 12.63 3.75 4.94
C PRO A 112 11.54 4.38 5.82
N ASP A 113 11.64 5.70 6.03
CA ASP A 113 10.57 6.45 6.68
C ASP A 113 9.40 6.64 5.70
N PHE A 114 8.28 6.00 5.99
CA PHE A 114 7.02 6.21 5.26
C PHE A 114 5.89 6.56 6.22
N ARG A 115 5.08 7.53 5.81
CA ARG A 115 3.72 7.70 6.35
C ARG A 115 2.75 6.93 5.48
N TYR A 116 1.67 6.42 6.07
CA TYR A 116 0.69 5.65 5.31
C TYR A 116 -0.74 5.82 5.80
N LEU A 117 -1.69 5.64 4.88
CA LEU A 117 -3.13 5.62 5.16
C LEU A 117 -3.73 4.29 4.69
N CYS A 118 -4.64 3.73 5.48
CA CYS A 118 -5.30 2.47 5.15
C CYS A 118 -6.62 2.73 4.44
N SER A 119 -6.72 2.35 3.16
CA SER A 119 -7.94 2.53 2.35
C SER A 119 -9.11 1.69 2.86
N LEU A 120 -8.86 0.52 3.47
CA LEU A 120 -9.89 -0.28 4.14
C LEU A 120 -10.56 0.50 5.28
N GLN A 121 -9.78 1.21 6.10
CA GLN A 121 -10.33 2.01 7.18
C GLN A 121 -11.12 3.22 6.65
N VAL A 122 -10.60 3.88 5.62
CA VAL A 122 -11.31 4.98 4.93
C VAL A 122 -12.61 4.48 4.31
N ALA A 123 -12.60 3.33 3.62
CA ALA A 123 -13.80 2.74 3.04
C ALA A 123 -14.89 2.46 4.09
N ARG A 124 -14.51 1.94 5.26
CA ARG A 124 -15.43 1.70 6.39
C ARG A 124 -16.09 2.96 6.94
N LYS A 125 -15.48 4.12 6.74
CA LYS A 125 -16.00 5.42 7.17
C LYS A 125 -16.75 6.16 6.06
N THR A 126 -16.53 5.75 4.82
CA THR A 126 -17.09 6.39 3.63
C THR A 126 -18.35 5.69 3.13
N TYR A 127 -18.37 4.36 3.20
CA TYR A 127 -19.43 3.52 2.62
C TYR A 127 -20.19 2.75 3.70
N SER A 128 -21.37 2.25 3.31
CA SER A 128 -22.15 1.27 4.10
C SER A 128 -22.26 0.00 3.26
N LEU A 129 -21.37 -0.96 3.48
CA LEU A 129 -21.25 -2.19 2.69
C LEU A 129 -21.35 -3.43 3.59
N GLU A 130 -21.77 -4.54 3.03
CA GLU A 130 -21.79 -5.83 3.72
C GLU A 130 -20.36 -6.41 3.90
N SER A 131 -19.44 -6.04 3.02
CA SER A 131 -18.02 -6.42 3.06
C SER A 131 -17.16 -5.25 2.61
N TYR A 132 -15.98 -5.15 3.20
CA TYR A 132 -14.99 -4.14 2.83
C TYR A 132 -13.72 -4.77 2.22
N ARG A 133 -13.82 -5.98 1.66
CA ARG A 133 -12.77 -6.56 0.83
C ARG A 133 -12.53 -5.66 -0.37
N LEU A 134 -11.31 -5.64 -0.87
CA LEU A 134 -10.88 -4.71 -1.92
C LEU A 134 -11.84 -4.67 -3.13
N PRO A 135 -12.28 -5.80 -3.73
CA PRO A 135 -13.19 -5.73 -4.88
C PRO A 135 -14.53 -5.05 -4.57
N VAL A 136 -15.08 -5.28 -3.38
CA VAL A 136 -16.37 -4.69 -2.98
C VAL A 136 -16.24 -3.20 -2.72
N ALA A 137 -15.15 -2.78 -2.05
CA ALA A 137 -14.88 -1.37 -1.78
C ALA A 137 -14.52 -0.60 -3.06
N ALA A 138 -13.79 -1.24 -3.99
CA ALA A 138 -13.43 -0.68 -5.30
C ALA A 138 -14.67 -0.48 -6.17
N SER A 139 -15.57 -1.48 -6.24
CA SER A 139 -16.85 -1.35 -6.95
C SER A 139 -17.70 -0.20 -6.39
N ALA A 140 -17.74 -0.02 -5.07
CA ALA A 140 -18.42 1.13 -4.45
C ALA A 140 -17.76 2.48 -4.79
N ALA A 141 -16.50 2.48 -5.20
CA ALA A 141 -15.77 3.65 -5.72
C ALA A 141 -15.91 3.81 -7.25
N GLY A 142 -16.63 2.91 -7.93
CA GLY A 142 -16.79 2.92 -9.38
C GLY A 142 -15.62 2.31 -10.15
N PHE A 143 -14.78 1.51 -9.48
CA PHE A 143 -13.69 0.77 -10.09
C PHE A 143 -14.01 -0.73 -10.10
N GLU A 144 -14.30 -1.26 -11.28
CA GLU A 144 -14.81 -2.62 -11.48
C GLU A 144 -13.93 -3.38 -12.49
N ASP A 145 -14.13 -4.69 -12.57
CA ASP A 145 -13.53 -5.57 -13.58
C ASP A 145 -11.99 -5.55 -13.65
N PHE A 146 -11.32 -5.54 -12.50
CA PHE A 146 -9.86 -5.63 -12.42
C PHE A 146 -9.39 -7.04 -12.01
N ALA A 147 -8.15 -7.34 -12.36
CA ALA A 147 -7.50 -8.61 -12.02
C ALA A 147 -7.12 -8.63 -10.53
N HIS A 148 -8.08 -8.97 -9.64
CA HIS A 148 -7.82 -9.07 -8.21
C HIS A 148 -6.74 -10.10 -7.91
N HIS A 149 -5.81 -9.76 -7.00
CA HIS A 149 -4.55 -10.46 -6.70
C HIS A 149 -3.45 -10.32 -7.79
N ASP A 150 -3.59 -9.31 -8.66
CA ASP A 150 -2.48 -8.70 -9.35
C ASP A 150 -2.08 -7.43 -8.58
N ALA A 151 -0.85 -7.37 -8.09
CA ALA A 151 -0.42 -6.29 -7.19
C ALA A 151 -0.62 -4.89 -7.80
N LEU A 152 -0.43 -4.72 -9.12
CA LEU A 152 -0.64 -3.44 -9.77
C LEU A 152 -2.13 -3.09 -9.86
N ALA A 153 -2.97 -4.05 -10.23
CA ALA A 153 -4.41 -3.85 -10.31
C ALA A 153 -5.03 -3.59 -8.92
N ASP A 154 -4.53 -4.26 -7.87
CA ASP A 154 -4.97 -4.04 -6.49
C ASP A 154 -4.53 -2.67 -5.96
N ALA A 155 -3.33 -2.20 -6.32
CA ALA A 155 -2.89 -0.82 -6.03
C ALA A 155 -3.76 0.22 -6.76
N GLU A 156 -4.18 -0.02 -8.02
CA GLU A 156 -5.12 0.86 -8.74
C GLU A 156 -6.50 0.90 -8.07
N ALA A 157 -7.02 -0.25 -7.68
CA ALA A 157 -8.30 -0.34 -6.96
C ALA A 157 -8.23 0.41 -5.61
N CYS A 158 -7.11 0.28 -4.91
CA CYS A 158 -6.84 1.02 -3.68
C CYS A 158 -6.80 2.53 -3.92
N ALA A 159 -6.14 2.99 -4.99
CA ALA A 159 -6.10 4.41 -5.39
C ALA A 159 -7.49 4.95 -5.69
N ALA A 160 -8.31 4.20 -6.44
CA ALA A 160 -9.67 4.59 -6.77
C ALA A 160 -10.55 4.79 -5.53
N ILE A 161 -10.43 3.91 -4.52
CA ILE A 161 -11.15 4.04 -3.25
C ILE A 161 -10.83 5.37 -2.56
N ILE A 162 -9.54 5.74 -2.47
CA ILE A 162 -9.11 6.97 -1.79
C ILE A 162 -9.54 8.21 -2.57
N VAL A 163 -9.37 8.23 -3.89
CA VAL A 163 -9.78 9.35 -4.73
C VAL A 163 -11.29 9.58 -4.63
N HIS A 164 -12.08 8.50 -4.73
CA HIS A 164 -13.54 8.58 -4.60
C HIS A 164 -13.96 9.04 -3.17
N ALA A 165 -13.32 8.50 -2.14
CA ALA A 165 -13.60 8.92 -0.77
C ALA A 165 -13.27 10.40 -0.55
N ALA A 166 -12.16 10.89 -1.08
CA ALA A 166 -11.79 12.29 -0.99
C ALA A 166 -12.82 13.21 -1.67
N ARG A 167 -13.28 12.84 -2.86
CA ARG A 167 -14.36 13.56 -3.57
C ARG A 167 -15.67 13.55 -2.78
N ARG A 168 -16.04 12.42 -2.19
CA ARG A 168 -17.28 12.26 -1.42
C ARG A 168 -17.28 13.06 -0.11
N HIS A 169 -16.12 13.22 0.50
CA HIS A 169 -15.94 13.98 1.75
C HIS A 169 -15.47 15.43 1.54
N ASP A 170 -15.34 15.87 0.30
CA ASP A 170 -14.84 17.21 -0.05
C ASP A 170 -13.45 17.49 0.56
N ALA A 171 -12.63 16.44 0.67
CA ALA A 171 -11.30 16.54 1.24
C ALA A 171 -10.30 17.06 0.21
N SER A 172 -9.52 18.08 0.59
CA SER A 172 -8.52 18.70 -0.28
C SER A 172 -7.22 17.86 -0.39
N ASP A 173 -6.89 17.12 0.67
CA ASP A 173 -5.68 16.31 0.78
C ASP A 173 -5.87 15.09 1.68
N LEU A 174 -4.89 14.18 1.74
CA LEU A 174 -4.96 12.97 2.56
C LEU A 174 -5.08 13.25 4.07
N SER A 175 -4.46 14.32 4.56
CA SER A 175 -4.52 14.66 5.98
C SER A 175 -5.92 15.11 6.38
N GLN A 176 -6.57 15.88 5.53
CA GLN A 176 -7.95 16.28 5.72
C GLN A 176 -8.89 15.08 5.61
N LEU A 177 -8.69 14.20 4.61
CA LEU A 177 -9.47 12.95 4.48
C LEU A 177 -9.34 12.09 5.74
N ALA A 178 -8.13 11.88 6.24
CA ALA A 178 -7.87 11.14 7.46
C ALA A 178 -8.57 11.76 8.68
N THR A 179 -8.58 13.09 8.79
CA THR A 179 -9.24 13.82 9.86
C THR A 179 -10.76 13.64 9.79
N ILE A 180 -11.37 13.87 8.63
CA ILE A 180 -12.83 13.78 8.44
C ILE A 180 -13.31 12.34 8.69
N THR A 181 -12.57 11.34 8.19
CA THR A 181 -12.91 9.93 8.39
C THR A 181 -12.48 9.38 9.75
N SER A 182 -11.81 10.17 10.59
CA SER A 182 -11.22 9.73 11.85
C SER A 182 -10.28 8.52 11.67
N CYS A 183 -9.62 8.43 10.54
CA CYS A 183 -8.59 7.42 10.26
C CYS A 183 -7.22 7.94 10.68
N ARG A 184 -6.38 7.04 11.19
CA ARG A 184 -5.01 7.39 11.57
C ARG A 184 -4.09 7.30 10.36
N ILE A 185 -3.25 8.33 10.16
CA ILE A 185 -2.06 8.18 9.34
C ILE A 185 -0.99 7.53 10.22
N GLY A 186 -0.58 6.33 9.85
CA GLY A 186 0.51 5.60 10.50
C GLY A 186 1.87 5.96 9.93
N ALA A 187 2.92 5.43 10.56
CA ALA A 187 4.29 5.57 10.07
C ALA A 187 5.08 4.27 10.27
N ILE A 188 6.09 4.05 9.42
CA ILE A 188 7.13 3.04 9.57
C ILE A 188 8.49 3.70 9.36
N GLY A 189 9.55 3.05 9.81
CA GLY A 189 10.94 3.54 9.73
C GLY A 189 11.48 4.02 11.08
N PRO A 190 12.74 4.44 11.12
CA PRO A 190 13.43 4.82 12.36
C PRO A 190 12.80 6.04 13.05
N ASN A 191 12.15 6.94 12.28
CA ASN A 191 11.50 8.14 12.80
C ASN A 191 9.99 7.97 13.02
N ALA A 192 9.45 6.75 12.96
CA ALA A 192 8.01 6.48 13.04
C ALA A 192 7.35 7.09 14.29
N GLU A 193 8.00 7.01 15.46
CA GLU A 193 7.48 7.57 16.71
C GLU A 193 7.41 9.11 16.68
N ALA A 194 8.41 9.77 16.09
CA ALA A 194 8.42 11.22 15.93
C ALA A 194 7.33 11.68 14.96
N LEU A 195 7.14 10.95 13.86
CA LEU A 195 6.10 11.20 12.87
C LEU A 195 4.67 10.99 13.43
N ASP A 196 4.50 10.08 14.40
CA ASP A 196 3.24 9.87 15.12
C ASP A 196 2.98 10.98 16.17
N GLY A 197 4.02 11.56 16.76
CA GLY A 197 3.95 12.55 17.84
C GLY A 197 3.46 13.95 17.40
N GLU A 198 3.61 14.29 16.12
CA GLU A 198 3.21 15.61 15.58
C GLU A 198 1.69 15.90 15.64
N ARG A 199 0.86 14.96 16.13
CA ARG A 199 -0.61 15.10 16.19
C ARG A 199 -1.23 14.97 17.57
N ARG A 200 -0.47 15.06 18.65
CA ARG A 200 -1.09 15.31 19.95
C ARG A 200 -1.28 16.82 20.09
N PRO A 201 -2.52 17.37 19.99
CA PRO A 201 -2.76 18.68 20.54
C PRO A 201 -2.41 18.57 22.02
N MET A 202 -1.54 19.44 22.52
CA MET A 202 -1.36 19.58 23.94
C MET A 202 -2.73 19.87 24.53
N ALA A 203 -3.24 18.93 25.33
CA ALA A 203 -4.37 19.20 26.21
C ALA A 203 -3.91 20.34 27.12
N MET A 204 -4.40 21.55 26.86
CA MET A 204 -4.28 22.64 27.79
C MET A 204 -5.15 22.27 29.00
N GLY A 205 -4.47 22.08 30.14
CA GLY A 205 -5.07 21.89 31.45
C GLY A 205 -5.84 23.10 31.93
#